data_c73c830312ebffbfadff1686bacbc86d
#
_entry.id   c73c830312ebffbfadff1686bacbc86d
#
_cell.length_a   1.000
_cell.length_b   1.000
_cell.length_c   1.000
_cell.angle_alpha   90.00
_cell.angle_beta   90.00
_cell.angle_gamma   90.00
#
_symmetry.space_group_name_H-M   'P 1'
#
loop_
_entity.id
_entity.type
_entity.pdbx_description
1 polymer ?
#
loop_
_entity_poly.entity_id
_entity_poly.type
_entity_poly.pdbx_seq_one_letter_code
_entity_poly.pdbx_strand_id
1 'polypeptide(L)'
;MKKTLLIMVAMIMVSMQIESQTVMNLTDKQQTLVAIAANEAKGDLAALKKEVNTGFEEGLTISEIKEALSQLYAYTGFPRSLNALGALQQVIKERTDAGLKTEEGRDADALSADYDALKQGTKVQTQLCGGQPFNYTFAPQTDYYLKAHLFGDIFARNNLTFAEREIVTISAIAALPGCEPQLKAHVSGARNMGVTDGQLHDIPAVLRNRVGETEAVRCEQAVASVFGEPCQAIAPVDFNVWPKGEKNPYGQFFIGQSYLADVGGGVMNVTFEPGCRNNWHVHHGAVQVLICVAGRGWYQEWGKPAVEMTPGTVIAVPAEAKHWHGAARDSWFQHLTYHKDVQAGASNEWLEPVDDEWYNQIK
;
A
#
# COMPACT_ATOMS: atom_id res chain seq x y z
N MET A 1 22.68 -6.52 -72.64
CA MET A 1 22.49 -5.51 -71.57
C MET A 1 21.58 -6.16 -70.51
N LYS A 2 22.18 -6.72 -69.48
CA LYS A 2 21.46 -7.38 -68.38
C LYS A 2 21.22 -6.34 -67.25
N LYS A 3 19.95 -6.02 -66.94
CA LYS A 3 19.59 -5.20 -65.77
C LYS A 3 19.47 -6.13 -64.59
N THR A 4 20.37 -5.99 -63.65
CA THR A 4 20.38 -6.70 -62.37
C THR A 4 19.41 -5.97 -61.44
N LEU A 5 18.31 -6.63 -61.05
CA LEU A 5 17.33 -6.15 -60.10
C LEU A 5 17.86 -6.46 -58.66
N LEU A 6 18.20 -5.42 -57.91
CA LEU A 6 18.65 -5.53 -56.54
C LEU A 6 17.40 -5.55 -55.62
N ILE A 7 17.07 -6.73 -55.07
CA ILE A 7 15.98 -6.85 -54.08
C ILE A 7 16.58 -6.52 -52.74
N MET A 8 16.20 -5.39 -52.20
CA MET A 8 16.52 -4.95 -50.86
C MET A 8 15.55 -5.58 -49.88
N VAL A 9 15.97 -6.66 -49.21
CA VAL A 9 15.21 -7.29 -48.10
C VAL A 9 15.43 -6.45 -46.86
N ALA A 10 14.43 -5.62 -46.50
CA ALA A 10 14.42 -4.95 -45.23
C ALA A 10 14.10 -6.00 -44.13
N MET A 11 15.09 -6.40 -43.37
CA MET A 11 14.88 -7.12 -42.11
C MET A 11 14.29 -6.16 -41.08
N ILE A 12 13.00 -6.27 -40.85
CA ILE A 12 12.36 -5.67 -39.68
C ILE A 12 12.78 -6.54 -38.49
N MET A 13 13.77 -6.09 -37.73
CA MET A 13 14.02 -6.62 -36.40
C MET A 13 12.91 -6.12 -35.48
N VAL A 14 11.91 -6.95 -35.28
CA VAL A 14 11.00 -6.82 -34.14
C VAL A 14 11.81 -7.24 -32.93
N SER A 15 12.31 -6.28 -32.18
CA SER A 15 12.84 -6.53 -30.84
C SER A 15 11.66 -6.96 -29.96
N MET A 16 11.44 -8.24 -29.82
CA MET A 16 10.67 -8.78 -28.70
C MET A 16 11.42 -8.41 -27.43
N GLN A 17 10.96 -7.39 -26.74
CA GLN A 17 11.26 -7.24 -25.33
C GLN A 17 10.60 -8.44 -24.65
N ILE A 18 11.40 -9.46 -24.37
CA ILE A 18 11.06 -10.48 -23.38
C ILE A 18 11.14 -9.73 -22.06
N GLU A 19 10.01 -9.20 -21.57
CA GLU A 19 9.88 -8.89 -20.16
C GLU A 19 10.22 -10.19 -19.43
N SER A 20 11.36 -10.23 -18.77
CA SER A 20 11.71 -11.31 -17.87
C SER A 20 10.63 -11.32 -16.78
N GLN A 21 9.65 -12.20 -16.89
CA GLN A 21 8.74 -12.46 -15.80
C GLN A 21 9.61 -12.87 -14.62
N THR A 22 9.70 -12.01 -13.63
CA THR A 22 10.36 -12.32 -12.37
C THR A 22 9.63 -13.53 -11.80
N VAL A 23 10.32 -14.65 -11.68
CA VAL A 23 9.74 -15.88 -11.13
C VAL A 23 9.42 -15.60 -9.65
N MET A 24 8.13 -15.60 -9.31
CA MET A 24 7.67 -15.39 -7.94
C MET A 24 7.95 -16.63 -7.09
N ASN A 25 8.34 -16.40 -5.83
CA ASN A 25 8.49 -17.48 -4.84
C ASN A 25 7.15 -17.87 -4.22
N LEU A 26 6.15 -16.96 -4.26
CA LEU A 26 4.77 -17.26 -3.89
C LEU A 26 4.10 -18.07 -5.01
N THR A 27 3.46 -19.17 -4.64
CA THR A 27 2.57 -19.91 -5.56
C THR A 27 1.35 -19.07 -5.94
N ASP A 28 0.67 -19.40 -7.03
CA ASP A 28 -0.53 -18.68 -7.47
C ASP A 28 -1.60 -18.64 -6.38
N LYS A 29 -1.82 -19.75 -5.68
CA LYS A 29 -2.70 -19.80 -4.49
C LYS A 29 -2.29 -18.81 -3.40
N GLN A 30 -1.00 -18.71 -3.08
CA GLN A 30 -0.50 -17.79 -2.06
C GLN A 30 -0.63 -16.35 -2.50
N GLN A 31 -0.35 -16.04 -3.76
CA GLN A 31 -0.58 -14.70 -4.32
C GLN A 31 -2.05 -14.29 -4.20
N THR A 32 -2.95 -15.22 -4.45
CA THR A 32 -4.38 -14.95 -4.32
C THR A 32 -4.81 -14.80 -2.86
N LEU A 33 -4.24 -15.56 -1.93
CA LEU A 33 -4.46 -15.34 -0.49
C LEU A 33 -3.98 -13.96 -0.04
N VAL A 34 -2.87 -13.44 -0.58
CA VAL A 34 -2.41 -12.06 -0.36
C VAL A 34 -3.49 -11.06 -0.76
N ALA A 35 -4.01 -11.19 -1.99
CA ALA A 35 -5.01 -10.26 -2.52
C ALA A 35 -6.35 -10.35 -1.78
N ILE A 36 -6.81 -11.56 -1.45
CA ILE A 36 -8.04 -11.79 -0.66
C ILE A 36 -7.92 -11.12 0.70
N ALA A 37 -6.82 -11.35 1.43
CA ALA A 37 -6.63 -10.83 2.78
C ALA A 37 -6.57 -9.29 2.80
N ALA A 38 -5.85 -8.68 1.86
CA ALA A 38 -5.73 -7.23 1.80
C ALA A 38 -7.05 -6.56 1.39
N ASN A 39 -7.82 -7.14 0.44
CA ASN A 39 -9.12 -6.60 0.05
C ASN A 39 -10.19 -6.77 1.14
N GLU A 40 -10.13 -7.86 1.93
CA GLU A 40 -10.94 -7.99 3.15
C GLU A 40 -10.64 -6.85 4.12
N ALA A 41 -9.35 -6.62 4.43
CA ALA A 41 -8.91 -5.60 5.37
C ALA A 41 -9.25 -4.17 4.90
N LYS A 42 -9.29 -3.90 3.60
CA LYS A 42 -9.80 -2.64 3.02
C LYS A 42 -11.32 -2.53 3.12
N GLY A 43 -12.03 -3.64 3.15
CA GLY A 43 -13.48 -3.70 2.98
C GLY A 43 -13.92 -3.56 1.53
N ASP A 44 -13.03 -3.77 0.57
CA ASP A 44 -13.36 -3.75 -0.86
C ASP A 44 -13.97 -5.09 -1.30
N LEU A 45 -15.27 -5.22 -1.10
CA LEU A 45 -16.00 -6.44 -1.41
C LEU A 45 -16.06 -6.75 -2.92
N ALA A 46 -15.96 -5.74 -3.78
CA ALA A 46 -15.98 -5.95 -5.23
C ALA A 46 -14.66 -6.57 -5.70
N ALA A 47 -13.53 -6.01 -5.27
CA ALA A 47 -12.23 -6.59 -5.53
C ALA A 47 -12.07 -7.96 -4.86
N LEU A 48 -12.54 -8.13 -3.62
CA LEU A 48 -12.53 -9.41 -2.91
C LEU A 48 -13.22 -10.53 -3.71
N LYS A 49 -14.44 -10.30 -4.22
CA LYS A 49 -15.16 -11.29 -5.04
C LYS A 49 -14.40 -11.69 -6.29
N LYS A 50 -13.74 -10.73 -6.95
CA LYS A 50 -12.89 -11.01 -8.10
C LYS A 50 -11.74 -11.95 -7.69
N GLU A 51 -11.04 -11.64 -6.61
CA GLU A 51 -9.93 -12.43 -6.12
C GLU A 51 -10.36 -13.82 -5.62
N VAL A 52 -11.53 -13.95 -5.01
CA VAL A 52 -12.12 -15.25 -4.64
C VAL A 52 -12.37 -16.12 -5.89
N ASN A 53 -12.91 -15.54 -6.97
CA ASN A 53 -13.09 -16.28 -8.23
C ASN A 53 -11.73 -16.72 -8.82
N THR A 54 -10.74 -15.83 -8.85
CA THR A 54 -9.38 -16.17 -9.27
C THR A 54 -8.80 -17.31 -8.43
N GLY A 55 -9.00 -17.27 -7.11
CA GLY A 55 -8.54 -18.31 -6.19
C GLY A 55 -9.12 -19.69 -6.50
N PHE A 56 -10.39 -19.78 -6.85
CA PHE A 56 -11.00 -21.03 -7.27
C PHE A 56 -10.41 -21.56 -8.60
N GLU A 57 -10.08 -20.68 -9.54
CA GLU A 57 -9.40 -21.08 -10.79
C GLU A 57 -7.96 -21.53 -10.53
N GLU A 58 -7.27 -20.94 -9.58
CA GLU A 58 -5.92 -21.31 -9.16
C GLU A 58 -5.91 -22.50 -8.18
N GLY A 59 -7.08 -23.05 -7.85
CA GLY A 59 -7.26 -24.27 -7.06
C GLY A 59 -7.29 -24.07 -5.55
N LEU A 60 -7.57 -22.83 -5.05
CA LEU A 60 -7.98 -22.64 -3.67
C LEU A 60 -9.32 -23.33 -3.44
N THR A 61 -9.51 -23.84 -2.25
CA THR A 61 -10.75 -24.49 -1.82
C THR A 61 -11.63 -23.53 -1.01
N ILE A 62 -12.93 -23.84 -0.93
CA ILE A 62 -13.84 -23.10 -0.08
C ILE A 62 -13.35 -23.09 1.37
N SER A 63 -12.83 -24.21 1.86
CA SER A 63 -12.34 -24.37 3.22
C SER A 63 -11.11 -23.48 3.50
N GLU A 64 -10.14 -23.38 2.56
CA GLU A 64 -8.96 -22.54 2.68
C GLU A 64 -9.34 -21.04 2.73
N ILE A 65 -10.25 -20.61 1.83
CA ILE A 65 -10.70 -19.20 1.81
C ILE A 65 -11.53 -18.87 3.04
N LYS A 66 -12.45 -19.73 3.46
CA LYS A 66 -13.19 -19.56 4.72
C LYS A 66 -12.27 -19.39 5.91
N GLU A 67 -11.23 -20.22 5.97
CA GLU A 67 -10.27 -20.19 7.07
C GLU A 67 -9.49 -18.87 7.10
N ALA A 68 -8.99 -18.42 5.94
CA ALA A 68 -8.29 -17.14 5.83
C ALA A 68 -9.18 -15.96 6.29
N LEU A 69 -10.41 -15.88 5.77
CA LEU A 69 -11.35 -14.82 6.11
C LEU A 69 -11.81 -14.88 7.58
N SER A 70 -11.93 -16.10 8.13
CA SER A 70 -12.29 -16.29 9.54
C SER A 70 -11.14 -15.86 10.46
N GLN A 71 -9.89 -16.17 10.14
CA GLN A 71 -8.72 -15.72 10.90
C GLN A 71 -8.68 -14.20 11.01
N LEU A 72 -9.04 -13.51 9.92
CA LEU A 72 -8.85 -12.07 9.81
C LEU A 72 -9.71 -11.26 10.78
N TYR A 73 -10.79 -11.82 11.34
CA TYR A 73 -11.56 -11.04 12.32
C TYR A 73 -10.71 -10.61 13.54
N ALA A 74 -9.64 -11.35 13.86
CA ALA A 74 -8.73 -11.01 14.95
C ALA A 74 -7.87 -9.77 14.66
N TYR A 75 -7.79 -9.34 13.41
CA TYR A 75 -7.01 -8.19 12.94
C TYR A 75 -7.90 -7.04 12.43
N THR A 76 -8.98 -7.37 11.73
CA THR A 76 -9.85 -6.41 11.02
C THR A 76 -11.21 -6.22 11.72
N GLY A 77 -11.50 -7.06 12.71
CA GLY A 77 -12.77 -7.11 13.44
C GLY A 77 -13.86 -7.91 12.74
N PHE A 78 -14.83 -8.40 13.52
CA PHE A 78 -15.96 -9.19 13.02
C PHE A 78 -16.72 -8.54 11.85
N PRO A 79 -16.98 -7.21 11.82
CA PRO A 79 -17.78 -6.64 10.74
C PRO A 79 -17.16 -6.87 9.36
N ARG A 80 -15.85 -6.70 9.18
CA ARG A 80 -15.18 -6.93 7.90
C ARG A 80 -15.14 -8.41 7.54
N SER A 81 -14.74 -9.27 8.46
CA SER A 81 -14.69 -10.71 8.25
C SER A 81 -16.06 -11.29 7.89
N LEU A 82 -17.15 -10.88 8.59
CA LEU A 82 -18.51 -11.34 8.27
C LEU A 82 -18.97 -10.87 6.89
N ASN A 83 -18.68 -9.62 6.51
CA ASN A 83 -18.99 -9.13 5.17
C ASN A 83 -18.22 -9.90 4.09
N ALA A 84 -16.96 -10.21 4.33
CA ALA A 84 -16.12 -10.99 3.41
C ALA A 84 -16.59 -12.44 3.27
N LEU A 85 -16.99 -13.09 4.37
CA LEU A 85 -17.60 -14.42 4.35
C LEU A 85 -18.93 -14.42 3.59
N GLY A 86 -19.74 -13.36 3.75
CA GLY A 86 -20.95 -13.16 2.95
C GLY A 86 -20.65 -13.01 1.45
N ALA A 87 -19.58 -12.29 1.10
CA ALA A 87 -19.13 -12.16 -0.29
C ALA A 87 -18.65 -13.49 -0.86
N LEU A 88 -17.89 -14.28 -0.11
CA LEU A 88 -17.51 -15.66 -0.48
C LEU A 88 -18.75 -16.53 -0.74
N GLN A 89 -19.72 -16.52 0.16
CA GLN A 89 -20.97 -17.29 0.00
C GLN A 89 -21.70 -16.90 -1.28
N GLN A 90 -21.74 -15.61 -1.61
CA GLN A 90 -22.35 -15.13 -2.83
C GLN A 90 -21.59 -15.62 -4.08
N VAL A 91 -20.26 -15.57 -4.10
CA VAL A 91 -19.44 -16.08 -5.21
C VAL A 91 -19.66 -17.58 -5.40
N ILE A 92 -19.71 -18.38 -4.33
CA ILE A 92 -19.99 -19.83 -4.40
C ILE A 92 -21.35 -20.07 -5.05
N LYS A 93 -22.37 -19.30 -4.64
CA LYS A 93 -23.71 -19.40 -5.24
C LYS A 93 -23.70 -19.04 -6.74
N GLU A 94 -23.09 -17.92 -7.10
CA GLU A 94 -22.98 -17.47 -8.50
C GLU A 94 -22.26 -18.50 -9.38
N ARG A 95 -21.20 -19.12 -8.88
CA ARG A 95 -20.48 -20.20 -9.59
C ARG A 95 -21.32 -21.46 -9.72
N THR A 96 -22.02 -21.84 -8.66
CA THR A 96 -22.94 -23.01 -8.70
C THR A 96 -24.06 -22.79 -9.72
N ASP A 97 -24.69 -21.61 -9.72
CA ASP A 97 -25.75 -21.24 -10.67
C ASP A 97 -25.21 -21.25 -12.13
N ALA A 98 -23.94 -20.93 -12.32
CA ALA A 98 -23.25 -20.97 -13.62
C ALA A 98 -22.73 -22.38 -14.01
N GLY A 99 -22.91 -23.38 -13.17
CA GLY A 99 -22.40 -24.74 -13.39
C GLY A 99 -20.89 -24.89 -13.27
N LEU A 100 -20.22 -23.91 -12.64
CA LEU A 100 -18.80 -23.95 -12.39
C LEU A 100 -18.48 -24.75 -11.12
N LYS A 101 -17.47 -25.62 -11.22
CA LYS A 101 -17.04 -26.42 -10.08
C LYS A 101 -16.23 -25.59 -9.07
N THR A 102 -16.53 -25.74 -7.79
CA THR A 102 -15.73 -25.26 -6.67
C THR A 102 -15.49 -26.43 -5.71
N GLU A 103 -14.22 -26.61 -5.32
CA GLU A 103 -13.86 -27.68 -4.38
C GLU A 103 -14.11 -27.21 -2.95
N GLU A 104 -14.80 -28.03 -2.15
CA GLU A 104 -15.03 -27.73 -0.73
C GLU A 104 -13.70 -27.68 0.06
N GLY A 105 -12.79 -28.59 -0.26
CA GLY A 105 -11.57 -28.78 0.48
C GLY A 105 -11.79 -29.55 1.79
N ARG A 106 -10.67 -29.86 2.46
CA ARG A 106 -10.74 -30.51 3.78
C ARG A 106 -11.00 -29.48 4.88
N ASP A 107 -11.74 -29.85 5.88
CA ASP A 107 -11.81 -29.07 7.13
C ASP A 107 -10.60 -29.33 8.01
N ALA A 108 -10.42 -28.49 9.04
CA ALA A 108 -9.38 -28.71 10.03
C ALA A 108 -9.65 -30.01 10.83
N ASP A 109 -8.59 -30.68 11.27
CA ASP A 109 -8.73 -31.84 12.11
C ASP A 109 -9.37 -31.47 13.46
N ALA A 110 -10.12 -32.38 14.06
CA ALA A 110 -10.68 -32.20 15.38
C ALA A 110 -9.55 -32.13 16.43
N LEU A 111 -9.65 -31.16 17.31
CA LEU A 111 -8.73 -31.04 18.44
C LEU A 111 -8.98 -32.16 19.47
N SER A 112 -7.93 -32.60 20.16
CA SER A 112 -8.07 -33.62 21.23
C SER A 112 -8.92 -33.09 22.39
N ALA A 113 -9.57 -34.00 23.11
CA ALA A 113 -10.42 -33.65 24.25
C ALA A 113 -9.68 -32.94 25.40
N ASP A 114 -8.37 -33.13 25.48
CA ASP A 114 -7.47 -32.51 26.47
C ASP A 114 -6.71 -31.31 25.91
N TYR A 115 -7.15 -30.76 24.76
CA TYR A 115 -6.51 -29.62 24.14
C TYR A 115 -6.57 -28.37 25.03
N ASP A 116 -5.41 -27.83 25.34
CA ASP A 116 -5.25 -26.58 26.11
C ASP A 116 -4.82 -25.47 25.20
N ALA A 117 -5.80 -24.63 24.81
CA ALA A 117 -5.61 -23.52 23.87
C ALA A 117 -4.57 -22.50 24.38
N LEU A 118 -4.58 -22.14 25.67
CA LEU A 118 -3.62 -21.21 26.23
C LEU A 118 -2.19 -21.76 26.18
N LYS A 119 -2.02 -23.00 26.54
CA LYS A 119 -0.70 -23.67 26.53
C LYS A 119 -0.16 -23.81 25.11
N GLN A 120 -0.98 -24.27 24.18
CA GLN A 120 -0.56 -24.45 22.79
C GLN A 120 -0.34 -23.11 22.09
N GLY A 121 -1.25 -22.16 22.28
CA GLY A 121 -1.11 -20.81 21.72
C GLY A 121 0.11 -20.06 22.27
N THR A 122 0.45 -20.25 23.54
CA THR A 122 1.71 -19.72 24.10
C THR A 122 2.93 -20.28 23.36
N LYS A 123 2.92 -21.58 22.99
CA LYS A 123 4.02 -22.17 22.22
C LYS A 123 4.09 -21.59 20.79
N VAL A 124 2.94 -21.47 20.13
CA VAL A 124 2.87 -20.92 18.76
C VAL A 124 3.35 -19.47 18.75
N GLN A 125 2.88 -18.64 19.68
CA GLN A 125 3.33 -17.27 19.81
C GLN A 125 4.84 -17.17 20.11
N THR A 126 5.35 -18.02 21.00
CA THR A 126 6.79 -18.09 21.30
C THR A 126 7.60 -18.48 20.07
N GLN A 127 7.09 -19.40 19.24
CA GLN A 127 7.73 -19.76 17.97
C GLN A 127 7.77 -18.56 17.02
N LEU A 128 6.64 -17.87 16.82
CA LEU A 128 6.58 -16.65 16.01
C LEU A 128 7.62 -15.62 16.48
N CYS A 129 7.75 -15.44 17.79
CA CYS A 129 8.69 -14.51 18.42
C CYS A 129 10.15 -15.05 18.48
N GLY A 130 10.52 -16.05 17.69
CA GLY A 130 11.88 -16.57 17.61
C GLY A 130 12.37 -17.27 18.88
N GLY A 131 11.46 -17.92 19.60
CA GLY A 131 11.75 -18.65 20.83
C GLY A 131 11.71 -17.80 22.11
N GLN A 132 11.38 -16.52 22.03
CA GLN A 132 11.22 -15.63 23.17
C GLN A 132 9.73 -15.43 23.48
N PRO A 133 9.26 -15.73 24.71
CA PRO A 133 7.86 -15.53 25.05
C PRO A 133 7.52 -14.04 25.10
N PHE A 134 6.45 -13.64 24.41
CA PHE A 134 5.87 -12.31 24.55
C PHE A 134 4.79 -12.31 25.63
N ASN A 135 4.87 -11.37 26.57
CA ASN A 135 3.89 -11.22 27.64
C ASN A 135 3.43 -9.76 27.73
N TYR A 136 2.17 -9.50 27.43
CA TYR A 136 1.60 -8.16 27.48
C TYR A 136 1.02 -7.89 28.88
N THR A 137 1.92 -7.65 29.84
CA THR A 137 1.58 -7.51 31.27
C THR A 137 0.73 -6.29 31.57
N PHE A 138 0.78 -5.26 30.74
CA PHE A 138 -0.05 -4.06 30.87
C PHE A 138 -1.54 -4.35 30.68
N ALA A 139 -1.89 -5.30 29.80
CA ALA A 139 -3.28 -5.71 29.55
C ALA A 139 -3.37 -7.25 29.56
N PRO A 140 -3.44 -7.88 30.75
CA PRO A 140 -3.42 -9.35 30.87
C PRO A 140 -4.54 -10.07 30.14
N GLN A 141 -5.72 -9.43 30.01
CA GLN A 141 -6.84 -10.01 29.28
C GLN A 141 -6.55 -10.04 27.77
N THR A 142 -5.93 -9.00 27.22
CA THR A 142 -5.49 -8.98 25.81
C THR A 142 -4.39 -10.04 25.58
N ASP A 143 -3.45 -10.18 26.50
CA ASP A 143 -2.43 -11.23 26.44
C ASP A 143 -3.05 -12.63 26.41
N TYR A 144 -4.07 -12.86 27.23
CA TYR A 144 -4.83 -14.10 27.23
C TYR A 144 -5.51 -14.36 25.88
N TYR A 145 -6.20 -13.36 25.30
CA TYR A 145 -6.88 -13.53 24.02
C TYR A 145 -5.88 -13.77 22.87
N LEU A 146 -4.75 -13.08 22.87
CA LEU A 146 -3.69 -13.33 21.89
C LEU A 146 -3.22 -14.79 21.97
N LYS A 147 -2.91 -15.28 23.17
CA LYS A 147 -2.37 -16.63 23.37
C LYS A 147 -3.44 -17.70 23.16
N ALA A 148 -4.50 -17.67 23.96
CA ALA A 148 -5.49 -18.74 23.96
C ALA A 148 -6.34 -18.74 22.70
N HIS A 149 -6.79 -17.56 22.25
CA HIS A 149 -7.75 -17.51 21.15
C HIS A 149 -7.07 -17.40 19.79
N LEU A 150 -6.22 -16.38 19.56
CA LEU A 150 -5.58 -16.21 18.25
C LEU A 150 -4.60 -17.37 17.98
N PHE A 151 -3.57 -17.53 18.81
CA PHE A 151 -2.55 -18.55 18.57
C PHE A 151 -2.94 -19.95 19.07
N GLY A 152 -3.93 -20.06 19.96
CA GLY A 152 -4.48 -21.33 20.43
C GLY A 152 -5.59 -21.85 19.53
N ASP A 153 -6.77 -21.21 19.51
CA ASP A 153 -7.93 -21.74 18.79
C ASP A 153 -7.76 -21.62 17.27
N ILE A 154 -7.35 -20.44 16.76
CA ILE A 154 -7.31 -20.19 15.31
C ILE A 154 -6.11 -20.90 14.68
N PHE A 155 -4.91 -20.72 15.23
CA PHE A 155 -3.70 -21.35 14.66
C PHE A 155 -3.65 -22.87 14.85
N ALA A 156 -4.48 -23.43 15.72
CA ALA A 156 -4.61 -24.90 15.85
C ALA A 156 -5.32 -25.56 14.66
N ARG A 157 -6.09 -24.78 13.91
CA ARG A 157 -6.81 -25.28 12.73
C ARG A 157 -5.83 -25.47 11.57
N ASN A 158 -5.62 -26.71 11.14
CA ASN A 158 -4.54 -27.10 10.23
C ASN A 158 -4.96 -27.20 8.73
N ASN A 159 -6.04 -26.58 8.34
CA ASN A 159 -6.44 -26.43 6.95
C ASN A 159 -5.73 -25.28 6.22
N LEU A 160 -5.04 -24.39 6.96
CA LEU A 160 -3.95 -23.54 6.48
C LEU A 160 -2.69 -23.83 7.27
N THR A 161 -1.54 -23.80 6.60
CA THR A 161 -0.24 -23.89 7.26
C THR A 161 0.08 -22.61 8.05
N PHE A 162 1.01 -22.65 8.97
CA PHE A 162 1.48 -21.46 9.69
C PHE A 162 2.05 -20.41 8.73
N ALA A 163 2.75 -20.83 7.65
CA ALA A 163 3.26 -19.93 6.64
C ALA A 163 2.14 -19.20 5.90
N GLU A 164 1.09 -19.91 5.47
CA GLU A 164 -0.07 -19.30 4.82
C GLU A 164 -0.82 -18.36 5.75
N ARG A 165 -0.96 -18.70 7.03
CA ARG A 165 -1.56 -17.82 8.04
C ARG A 165 -0.78 -16.53 8.20
N GLU A 166 0.55 -16.57 8.19
CA GLU A 166 1.37 -15.36 8.26
C GLU A 166 1.31 -14.55 6.96
N ILE A 167 1.29 -15.18 5.78
CA ILE A 167 1.06 -14.49 4.50
C ILE A 167 -0.27 -13.73 4.53
N VAL A 168 -1.35 -14.37 4.97
CA VAL A 168 -2.69 -13.76 5.13
C VAL A 168 -2.63 -12.59 6.12
N THR A 169 -2.00 -12.79 7.27
CA THR A 169 -1.87 -11.77 8.33
C THR A 169 -1.09 -10.55 7.86
N ILE A 170 0.11 -10.75 7.28
CA ILE A 170 0.95 -9.67 6.75
C ILE A 170 0.18 -8.85 5.72
N SER A 171 -0.50 -9.54 4.80
CA SER A 171 -1.24 -8.89 3.71
C SER A 171 -2.41 -8.06 4.21
N ALA A 172 -3.16 -8.55 5.20
CA ALA A 172 -4.24 -7.80 5.82
C ALA A 172 -3.71 -6.59 6.60
N ILE A 173 -2.67 -6.78 7.44
CA ILE A 173 -2.11 -5.67 8.22
C ILE A 173 -1.49 -4.60 7.30
N ALA A 174 -0.90 -4.98 6.17
CA ALA A 174 -0.40 -4.03 5.17
C ALA A 174 -1.51 -3.12 4.63
N ALA A 175 -2.76 -3.56 4.67
CA ALA A 175 -3.92 -2.76 4.28
C ALA A 175 -4.54 -1.93 5.43
N LEU A 176 -4.00 -2.03 6.66
CA LEU A 176 -4.47 -1.30 7.84
C LEU A 176 -3.50 -0.18 8.21
N PRO A 177 -3.85 1.11 7.96
CA PRO A 177 -3.03 2.22 8.40
C PRO A 177 -2.93 2.28 9.95
N GLY A 178 -1.75 2.65 10.46
CA GLY A 178 -1.49 2.75 11.90
C GLY A 178 -1.12 1.43 12.58
N CYS A 179 -0.97 0.35 11.82
CA CYS A 179 -0.58 -0.98 12.32
C CYS A 179 0.86 -1.38 11.90
N GLU A 180 1.71 -0.41 11.56
CA GLU A 180 3.07 -0.64 11.08
C GLU A 180 3.96 -1.40 12.07
N PRO A 181 3.88 -1.18 13.40
CA PRO A 181 4.64 -1.99 14.37
C PRO A 181 4.26 -3.47 14.33
N GLN A 182 2.96 -3.79 14.20
CA GLN A 182 2.47 -5.16 14.10
C GLN A 182 2.88 -5.79 12.76
N LEU A 183 2.80 -5.02 11.67
CA LEU A 183 3.26 -5.47 10.35
C LEU A 183 4.72 -5.92 10.40
N LYS A 184 5.61 -5.08 10.95
CA LYS A 184 7.03 -5.42 11.13
C LYS A 184 7.24 -6.66 12.01
N ALA A 185 6.47 -6.78 13.09
CA ALA A 185 6.54 -7.94 13.98
C ALA A 185 6.17 -9.24 13.26
N HIS A 186 5.09 -9.23 12.44
CA HIS A 186 4.67 -10.38 11.65
C HIS A 186 5.64 -10.69 10.50
N VAL A 187 6.15 -9.69 9.77
CA VAL A 187 7.20 -9.90 8.75
C VAL A 187 8.44 -10.55 9.37
N SER A 188 8.89 -10.07 10.53
CA SER A 188 10.02 -10.66 11.25
C SER A 188 9.73 -12.09 11.73
N GLY A 189 8.54 -12.33 12.29
CA GLY A 189 8.13 -13.60 12.85
C GLY A 189 7.75 -14.66 11.80
N ALA A 190 7.31 -14.27 10.63
CA ALA A 190 6.84 -15.19 9.58
C ALA A 190 7.91 -16.20 9.15
N ARG A 191 9.18 -15.81 9.17
CA ARG A 191 10.32 -16.72 8.91
C ARG A 191 10.35 -17.89 9.90
N ASN A 192 10.00 -17.63 11.16
CA ASN A 192 9.92 -18.68 12.19
C ASN A 192 8.69 -19.59 12.01
N MET A 193 7.76 -19.17 11.15
CA MET A 193 6.53 -19.89 10.82
C MET A 193 6.60 -20.59 9.46
N GLY A 194 7.76 -20.52 8.78
CA GLY A 194 8.04 -21.23 7.54
C GLY A 194 7.87 -20.40 6.25
N VAL A 195 7.64 -19.08 6.36
CA VAL A 195 7.67 -18.18 5.19
C VAL A 195 9.13 -17.93 4.80
N THR A 196 9.47 -18.10 3.53
CA THR A 196 10.84 -17.84 3.04
C THR A 196 11.07 -16.35 2.81
N ASP A 197 12.34 -15.93 2.82
CA ASP A 197 12.72 -14.55 2.54
C ASP A 197 12.23 -14.10 1.16
N GLY A 198 12.34 -14.96 0.14
CA GLY A 198 11.83 -14.67 -1.21
C GLY A 198 10.31 -14.47 -1.23
N GLN A 199 9.54 -15.27 -0.48
CA GLN A 199 8.09 -15.08 -0.37
C GLN A 199 7.74 -13.73 0.28
N LEU A 200 8.47 -13.32 1.33
CA LEU A 200 8.26 -12.02 1.97
C LEU A 200 8.53 -10.85 1.02
N HIS A 201 9.54 -10.96 0.15
CA HIS A 201 9.84 -9.94 -0.86
C HIS A 201 8.82 -9.92 -2.01
N ASP A 202 8.13 -11.03 -2.27
CA ASP A 202 7.09 -11.10 -3.30
C ASP A 202 5.77 -10.44 -2.87
N ILE A 203 5.43 -10.44 -1.57
CA ILE A 203 4.15 -9.89 -1.08
C ILE A 203 3.91 -8.45 -1.55
N PRO A 204 4.86 -7.49 -1.44
CA PRO A 204 4.66 -6.13 -1.94
C PRO A 204 4.33 -6.06 -3.44
N ALA A 205 4.97 -6.90 -4.26
CA ALA A 205 4.71 -6.92 -5.71
C ALA A 205 3.29 -7.42 -6.00
N VAL A 206 2.82 -8.45 -5.30
CA VAL A 206 1.44 -8.95 -5.42
C VAL A 206 0.44 -7.88 -4.99
N LEU A 207 0.68 -7.20 -3.85
CA LEU A 207 -0.16 -6.10 -3.39
C LEU A 207 -0.24 -4.97 -4.42
N ARG A 208 0.89 -4.58 -5.01
CA ARG A 208 0.97 -3.53 -6.04
C ARG A 208 0.12 -3.86 -7.26
N ASN A 209 0.20 -5.09 -7.72
CA ASN A 209 -0.47 -5.52 -8.95
C ASN A 209 -1.96 -5.84 -8.77
N ARG A 210 -2.39 -6.29 -7.57
CA ARG A 210 -3.72 -6.86 -7.36
C ARG A 210 -4.58 -6.07 -6.34
N VAL A 211 -3.98 -5.14 -5.58
CA VAL A 211 -4.70 -4.43 -4.48
C VAL A 211 -4.53 -2.92 -4.58
N GLY A 212 -3.28 -2.43 -4.51
CA GLY A 212 -2.98 -1.01 -4.62
C GLY A 212 -1.56 -0.65 -4.16
N GLU A 213 -1.08 0.51 -4.63
CA GLU A 213 0.26 1.00 -4.33
C GLU A 213 0.45 1.29 -2.84
N THR A 214 -0.58 1.83 -2.18
CA THR A 214 -0.55 2.18 -0.75
C THR A 214 -0.22 0.98 0.14
N GLU A 215 -0.87 -0.14 -0.10
CA GLU A 215 -0.68 -1.39 0.63
C GLU A 215 0.69 -2.00 0.33
N ALA A 216 1.07 -1.95 -0.95
CA ALA A 216 2.36 -2.44 -1.43
C ALA A 216 3.52 -1.71 -0.75
N VAL A 217 3.52 -0.39 -0.78
CA VAL A 217 4.58 0.44 -0.18
C VAL A 217 4.68 0.23 1.33
N ARG A 218 3.54 0.14 2.04
CA ARG A 218 3.54 -0.13 3.48
C ARG A 218 4.16 -1.49 3.80
N CYS A 219 3.85 -2.52 3.00
CA CYS A 219 4.45 -3.84 3.14
C CYS A 219 5.95 -3.82 2.81
N GLU A 220 6.35 -3.19 1.71
CA GLU A 220 7.73 -3.04 1.27
C GLU A 220 8.61 -2.36 2.34
N GLN A 221 8.09 -1.29 2.96
CA GLN A 221 8.77 -0.61 4.07
C GLN A 221 8.97 -1.52 5.28
N ALA A 222 7.98 -2.35 5.61
CA ALA A 222 8.09 -3.29 6.72
C ALA A 222 9.12 -4.38 6.41
N VAL A 223 9.09 -4.95 5.20
CA VAL A 223 10.06 -5.95 4.72
C VAL A 223 11.46 -5.35 4.75
N ALA A 224 11.70 -4.24 4.07
CA ALA A 224 13.00 -3.58 4.04
C ALA A 224 13.53 -3.25 5.45
N SER A 225 12.65 -2.77 6.34
CA SER A 225 13.03 -2.49 7.74
C SER A 225 13.50 -3.74 8.49
N VAL A 226 12.88 -4.89 8.25
CA VAL A 226 13.22 -6.17 8.91
C VAL A 226 14.52 -6.74 8.35
N PHE A 227 14.75 -6.59 7.04
CA PHE A 227 15.95 -7.10 6.36
C PHE A 227 17.15 -6.13 6.41
N GLY A 228 16.96 -4.90 6.93
CA GLY A 228 17.99 -3.87 6.94
C GLY A 228 18.34 -3.37 5.53
N GLU A 229 17.39 -3.44 4.62
CA GLU A 229 17.54 -3.03 3.23
C GLU A 229 17.22 -1.54 3.07
N PRO A 230 17.89 -0.84 2.14
CA PRO A 230 17.51 0.53 1.82
C PRO A 230 16.12 0.50 1.17
N CYS A 231 15.15 1.10 1.85
CA CYS A 231 13.83 1.35 1.28
C CYS A 231 13.73 2.84 0.97
N GLN A 232 13.46 3.19 -0.26
CA GLN A 232 12.95 4.52 -0.57
C GLN A 232 11.51 4.55 -0.06
N ALA A 233 11.36 5.02 1.17
CA ALA A 233 10.06 5.14 1.82
C ALA A 233 9.26 6.27 1.19
N ILE A 234 8.64 6.00 0.05
CA ILE A 234 7.63 6.88 -0.51
C ILE A 234 6.34 6.61 0.25
N ALA A 235 5.98 7.52 1.16
CA ALA A 235 4.71 7.42 1.84
C ALA A 235 3.57 7.45 0.81
N PRO A 236 2.71 6.41 0.76
CA PRO A 236 1.63 6.36 -0.22
C PRO A 236 0.61 7.47 0.05
N VAL A 237 0.05 8.03 -1.03
CA VAL A 237 -1.06 8.97 -0.97
C VAL A 237 -2.30 8.31 -1.54
N ASP A 238 -3.41 8.38 -0.81
CA ASP A 238 -4.69 7.90 -1.31
C ASP A 238 -5.31 8.94 -2.25
N PHE A 239 -5.13 8.74 -3.56
CA PHE A 239 -5.69 9.60 -4.60
C PHE A 239 -7.22 9.48 -4.75
N ASN A 240 -7.88 8.57 -4.03
CA ASN A 240 -9.35 8.48 -4.03
C ASN A 240 -9.99 9.59 -3.18
N VAL A 241 -9.27 10.14 -2.19
CA VAL A 241 -9.75 11.27 -1.39
C VAL A 241 -9.61 12.59 -2.15
N TRP A 242 -8.41 12.82 -2.74
CA TRP A 242 -8.13 13.99 -3.55
C TRP A 242 -7.58 13.55 -4.90
N PRO A 243 -8.25 13.86 -6.03
CA PRO A 243 -7.85 13.38 -7.34
C PRO A 243 -6.43 13.86 -7.67
N LYS A 244 -5.60 12.96 -8.18
CA LYS A 244 -4.24 13.29 -8.62
C LYS A 244 -4.22 14.41 -9.66
N GLY A 245 -5.17 14.40 -10.57
CA GLY A 245 -5.27 15.35 -11.67
C GLY A 245 -4.45 14.97 -12.89
N GLU A 246 -4.51 15.85 -13.89
CA GLU A 246 -3.77 15.76 -15.14
C GLU A 246 -2.36 16.31 -14.97
N LYS A 247 -1.47 15.98 -15.91
CA LYS A 247 -0.11 16.50 -15.92
C LYS A 247 -0.14 18.04 -15.86
N ASN A 248 0.62 18.60 -14.91
CA ASN A 248 0.60 20.04 -14.66
C ASN A 248 1.05 20.83 -15.90
N PRO A 249 0.21 21.72 -16.45
CA PRO A 249 0.55 22.52 -17.63
C PRO A 249 1.69 23.52 -17.36
N TYR A 250 1.97 23.84 -16.11
CA TYR A 250 3.07 24.71 -15.69
C TYR A 250 4.38 23.94 -15.38
N GLY A 251 4.47 22.68 -15.83
CA GLY A 251 5.59 21.77 -15.52
C GLY A 251 6.99 22.33 -15.85
N GLN A 252 7.11 23.28 -16.79
CA GLN A 252 8.40 23.95 -17.08
C GLN A 252 8.96 24.77 -15.92
N PHE A 253 8.13 25.07 -14.91
CA PHE A 253 8.53 25.80 -13.70
C PHE A 253 8.69 24.87 -12.49
N PHE A 254 8.80 23.55 -12.74
CA PHE A 254 8.95 22.53 -11.71
C PHE A 254 10.17 21.66 -12.00
N ILE A 255 10.86 21.25 -10.94
CA ILE A 255 11.83 20.17 -10.96
C ILE A 255 11.08 18.90 -10.58
N GLY A 256 11.10 17.88 -11.42
CA GLY A 256 10.30 16.67 -11.24
C GLY A 256 8.89 16.77 -11.81
N GLN A 257 8.06 15.78 -11.53
CA GLN A 257 6.72 15.67 -12.10
C GLN A 257 5.65 16.11 -11.10
N SER A 258 4.72 16.95 -11.56
CA SER A 258 3.54 17.38 -10.80
C SER A 258 2.27 17.26 -11.62
N TYR A 259 1.13 17.27 -10.93
CA TYR A 259 -0.20 17.13 -11.50
C TYR A 259 -1.13 18.19 -10.90
N LEU A 260 -2.18 18.53 -11.62
CA LEU A 260 -3.14 19.56 -11.25
C LEU A 260 -4.56 19.07 -11.46
N ALA A 261 -5.41 19.22 -10.45
CA ALA A 261 -6.84 18.94 -10.53
C ALA A 261 -7.64 20.17 -10.08
N ASP A 262 -8.64 20.57 -10.85
CA ASP A 262 -9.66 21.53 -10.41
C ASP A 262 -10.66 20.79 -9.53
N VAL A 263 -10.76 21.18 -8.27
CA VAL A 263 -11.72 20.60 -7.32
C VAL A 263 -12.96 21.47 -7.11
N GLY A 264 -13.09 22.51 -7.92
CA GLY A 264 -14.22 23.43 -7.92
C GLY A 264 -14.03 24.65 -6.99
N GLY A 265 -14.89 25.67 -7.19
CA GLY A 265 -14.88 26.86 -6.35
C GLY A 265 -13.61 27.71 -6.40
N GLY A 266 -12.79 27.57 -7.44
CA GLY A 266 -11.50 28.27 -7.57
C GLY A 266 -10.39 27.63 -6.75
N VAL A 267 -10.61 26.42 -6.25
CA VAL A 267 -9.62 25.63 -5.51
C VAL A 267 -8.98 24.60 -6.43
N MET A 268 -7.67 24.55 -6.43
CA MET A 268 -6.89 23.55 -7.17
C MET A 268 -6.25 22.57 -6.20
N ASN A 269 -6.19 21.28 -6.58
CA ASN A 269 -5.31 20.31 -5.91
C ASN A 269 -4.04 20.15 -6.73
N VAL A 270 -2.90 20.40 -6.12
CA VAL A 270 -1.58 20.19 -6.71
C VAL A 270 -0.96 18.95 -6.11
N THR A 271 -0.62 17.98 -6.97
CA THR A 271 0.04 16.73 -6.57
C THR A 271 1.49 16.75 -7.08
N PHE A 272 2.42 16.49 -6.19
CA PHE A 272 3.86 16.42 -6.46
C PHE A 272 4.35 14.99 -6.27
N GLU A 273 5.10 14.47 -7.23
CA GLU A 273 5.89 13.25 -7.03
C GLU A 273 7.01 13.49 -6.00
N PRO A 274 7.52 12.43 -5.37
CA PRO A 274 8.65 12.54 -4.45
C PRO A 274 9.82 13.34 -5.06
N GLY A 275 10.33 14.31 -4.29
CA GLY A 275 11.39 15.20 -4.75
C GLY A 275 10.96 16.32 -5.70
N CYS A 276 9.72 16.31 -6.19
CA CYS A 276 9.22 17.35 -7.07
C CYS A 276 8.96 18.65 -6.30
N ARG A 277 9.40 19.76 -6.85
CA ARG A 277 9.20 21.09 -6.29
C ARG A 277 9.06 22.14 -7.38
N ASN A 278 8.34 23.22 -7.11
CA ASN A 278 8.28 24.36 -8.03
C ASN A 278 9.52 25.27 -7.88
N ASN A 279 9.72 26.13 -8.86
CA ASN A 279 10.69 27.21 -8.79
C ASN A 279 10.30 28.22 -7.71
N TRP A 280 11.25 29.02 -7.28
CA TRP A 280 10.94 30.27 -6.59
C TRP A 280 9.94 31.07 -7.41
N HIS A 281 8.96 31.67 -6.75
CA HIS A 281 7.93 32.48 -7.42
C HIS A 281 7.31 33.48 -6.46
N VAL A 282 6.58 34.42 -7.03
CA VAL A 282 5.87 35.49 -6.28
C VAL A 282 4.44 35.58 -6.81
N HIS A 283 3.50 35.78 -5.90
CA HIS A 283 2.13 36.16 -6.22
C HIS A 283 1.95 37.65 -5.98
N HIS A 284 1.84 38.44 -7.06
CA HIS A 284 1.61 39.88 -6.97
C HIS A 284 0.14 40.16 -6.73
N GLY A 285 -0.17 40.97 -5.72
CA GLY A 285 -1.52 41.42 -5.43
C GLY A 285 -2.51 40.33 -5.00
N ALA A 286 -2.02 39.18 -4.51
CA ALA A 286 -2.87 38.12 -3.99
C ALA A 286 -2.16 37.33 -2.89
N VAL A 287 -2.90 36.86 -1.91
CA VAL A 287 -2.44 35.92 -0.89
C VAL A 287 -2.73 34.50 -1.37
N GLN A 288 -1.71 33.65 -1.51
CA GLN A 288 -1.90 32.25 -1.80
C GLN A 288 -2.13 31.47 -0.49
N VAL A 289 -3.13 30.61 -0.46
CA VAL A 289 -3.35 29.68 0.65
C VAL A 289 -2.99 28.27 0.21
N LEU A 290 -2.15 27.60 0.98
CA LEU A 290 -1.75 26.20 0.80
C LEU A 290 -2.30 25.40 1.97
N ILE A 291 -3.02 24.31 1.69
CA ILE A 291 -3.57 23.39 2.69
C ILE A 291 -3.05 22.00 2.36
N CYS A 292 -2.11 21.49 3.15
CA CYS A 292 -1.65 20.11 2.96
C CYS A 292 -2.79 19.13 3.26
N VAL A 293 -3.08 18.25 2.33
CA VAL A 293 -4.16 17.24 2.43
C VAL A 293 -3.64 15.82 2.40
N ALA A 294 -2.44 15.57 1.84
CA ALA A 294 -1.85 14.24 1.85
C ALA A 294 -0.33 14.28 1.67
N GLY A 295 0.33 13.26 2.19
CA GLY A 295 1.77 13.10 2.09
C GLY A 295 2.56 14.10 2.93
N ARG A 296 3.79 14.39 2.52
CA ARG A 296 4.73 15.28 3.22
C ARG A 296 5.49 16.15 2.23
N GLY A 297 5.60 17.42 2.53
CA GLY A 297 6.28 18.39 1.69
C GLY A 297 6.87 19.54 2.47
N TRP A 298 7.35 20.52 1.73
CA TRP A 298 8.02 21.71 2.26
C TRP A 298 7.44 22.98 1.66
N TYR A 299 7.41 24.02 2.47
CA TYR A 299 7.22 25.40 2.06
C TYR A 299 8.40 26.22 2.57
N GLN A 300 8.88 27.15 1.76
CA GLN A 300 9.90 28.09 2.21
C GLN A 300 9.70 29.47 1.60
N GLU A 301 9.75 30.50 2.44
CA GLU A 301 9.87 31.90 2.04
C GLU A 301 11.35 32.29 1.97
N TRP A 302 11.72 33.11 1.00
CA TRP A 302 13.09 33.55 0.80
C TRP A 302 13.71 34.12 2.07
N GLY A 303 14.89 33.63 2.43
CA GLY A 303 15.64 34.03 3.61
C GLY A 303 15.12 33.47 4.94
N LYS A 304 14.10 32.60 4.92
CA LYS A 304 13.55 31.93 6.11
C LYS A 304 13.84 30.43 6.07
N PRO A 305 13.84 29.72 7.22
CA PRO A 305 13.89 28.27 7.24
C PRO A 305 12.72 27.63 6.49
N ALA A 306 12.95 26.45 5.91
CA ALA A 306 11.88 25.62 5.36
C ALA A 306 10.93 25.15 6.47
N VAL A 307 9.65 25.11 6.16
CA VAL A 307 8.56 24.66 7.04
C VAL A 307 8.01 23.35 6.50
N GLU A 308 7.98 22.33 7.32
CA GLU A 308 7.38 21.05 6.95
C GLU A 308 5.87 21.18 6.85
N MET A 309 5.31 20.57 5.78
CA MET A 309 3.89 20.50 5.53
C MET A 309 3.43 19.05 5.58
N THR A 310 2.57 18.75 6.54
CA THR A 310 1.88 17.47 6.71
C THR A 310 0.36 17.70 6.68
N PRO A 311 -0.48 16.66 6.49
CA PRO A 311 -1.93 16.81 6.43
C PRO A 311 -2.49 17.65 7.59
N GLY A 312 -3.24 18.70 7.25
CA GLY A 312 -3.76 19.70 8.19
C GLY A 312 -2.89 20.96 8.33
N THR A 313 -1.66 20.99 7.81
CA THR A 313 -0.86 22.22 7.76
C THR A 313 -1.49 23.22 6.81
N VAL A 314 -1.67 24.44 7.27
CA VAL A 314 -2.19 25.58 6.47
C VAL A 314 -1.16 26.71 6.46
N ILE A 315 -0.74 27.11 5.27
CA ILE A 315 0.15 28.26 5.05
C ILE A 315 -0.61 29.34 4.28
N ALA A 316 -0.62 30.54 4.81
CA ALA A 316 -1.07 31.73 4.06
C ALA A 316 0.17 32.50 3.60
N VAL A 317 0.52 32.36 2.34
CA VAL A 317 1.66 33.05 1.74
C VAL A 317 1.29 34.49 1.46
N PRO A 318 1.95 35.48 2.06
CA PRO A 318 1.64 36.89 1.82
C PRO A 318 1.83 37.28 0.34
N ALA A 319 1.05 38.21 -0.15
CA ALA A 319 1.35 38.85 -1.43
C ALA A 319 2.79 39.38 -1.44
N GLU A 320 3.44 39.37 -2.57
CA GLU A 320 4.83 39.81 -2.80
C GLU A 320 5.91 38.94 -2.10
N ALA A 321 5.53 37.88 -1.39
CA ALA A 321 6.50 36.98 -0.76
C ALA A 321 7.11 36.03 -1.82
N LYS A 322 8.44 36.09 -2.00
CA LYS A 322 9.19 35.11 -2.79
C LYS A 322 9.25 33.80 -2.03
N HIS A 323 8.72 32.74 -2.63
CA HIS A 323 8.61 31.43 -1.97
C HIS A 323 8.65 30.27 -2.95
N TRP A 324 8.79 29.07 -2.42
CA TRP A 324 8.58 27.81 -3.13
C TRP A 324 7.90 26.79 -2.20
N HIS A 325 7.33 25.74 -2.82
CA HIS A 325 6.82 24.57 -2.12
C HIS A 325 6.96 23.32 -3.01
N GLY A 326 6.94 22.15 -2.36
CA GLY A 326 7.11 20.88 -3.07
C GLY A 326 7.11 19.68 -2.14
N ALA A 327 7.17 18.50 -2.72
CA ALA A 327 7.23 17.23 -2.00
C ALA A 327 8.54 17.08 -1.22
N ALA A 328 8.54 16.30 -0.15
CA ALA A 328 9.76 15.74 0.40
C ALA A 328 10.33 14.69 -0.56
N ARG A 329 11.62 14.33 -0.41
CA ARG A 329 12.30 13.42 -1.34
C ARG A 329 11.73 12.01 -1.33
N ASP A 330 11.18 11.63 -0.21
CA ASP A 330 10.69 10.30 0.15
C ASP A 330 9.17 10.25 0.33
N SER A 331 8.44 11.26 -0.17
CA SER A 331 6.99 11.31 -0.03
C SER A 331 6.33 11.99 -1.23
N TRP A 332 5.21 11.46 -1.67
CA TRP A 332 4.24 12.24 -2.42
C TRP A 332 3.76 13.40 -1.55
N PHE A 333 3.27 14.45 -2.18
CA PHE A 333 2.73 15.61 -1.50
C PHE A 333 1.53 16.15 -2.26
N GLN A 334 0.43 16.36 -1.55
CA GLN A 334 -0.75 17.03 -2.10
C GLN A 334 -1.14 18.21 -1.22
N HIS A 335 -1.41 19.32 -1.86
CA HIS A 335 -2.03 20.44 -1.19
C HIS A 335 -3.13 21.06 -2.04
N LEU A 336 -4.19 21.51 -1.38
CA LEU A 336 -5.13 22.43 -1.99
C LEU A 336 -4.52 23.83 -2.02
N THR A 337 -4.84 24.58 -3.07
CA THR A 337 -4.43 25.97 -3.18
C THR A 337 -5.54 26.84 -3.76
N TYR A 338 -5.65 28.02 -3.25
CA TYR A 338 -6.50 29.10 -3.80
C TYR A 338 -5.90 30.46 -3.44
N HIS A 339 -6.37 31.50 -4.14
CA HIS A 339 -5.97 32.88 -3.84
C HIS A 339 -7.10 33.62 -3.11
N LYS A 340 -6.72 34.41 -2.12
CA LYS A 340 -7.63 35.36 -1.44
C LYS A 340 -7.06 36.78 -1.50
N ASP A 341 -7.88 37.75 -1.16
CA ASP A 341 -7.52 39.18 -1.15
C ASP A 341 -6.95 39.62 -2.53
N VAL A 342 -7.55 39.12 -3.60
CA VAL A 342 -7.07 39.31 -4.97
C VAL A 342 -7.35 40.73 -5.44
N GLN A 343 -6.29 41.47 -5.75
CA GLN A 343 -6.35 42.83 -6.29
C GLN A 343 -6.49 42.85 -7.81
N ALA A 344 -6.97 43.94 -8.34
CA ALA A 344 -6.99 44.14 -9.79
C ALA A 344 -5.56 44.13 -10.35
N GLY A 345 -5.32 43.29 -11.37
CA GLY A 345 -3.99 43.13 -11.97
C GLY A 345 -3.09 42.11 -11.27
N ALA A 346 -3.65 41.31 -10.32
CA ALA A 346 -2.90 40.23 -9.70
C ALA A 346 -2.29 39.28 -10.74
N SER A 347 -1.05 38.84 -10.49
CA SER A 347 -0.29 37.97 -11.40
C SER A 347 0.70 37.09 -10.67
N ASN A 348 1.19 36.04 -11.35
CA ASN A 348 2.27 35.18 -10.86
C ASN A 348 3.56 35.49 -11.59
N GLU A 349 4.67 35.57 -10.88
CA GLU A 349 6.01 35.68 -11.43
C GLU A 349 6.82 34.44 -11.07
N TRP A 350 7.30 33.71 -12.08
CA TRP A 350 8.18 32.58 -11.92
C TRP A 350 9.64 33.02 -11.97
N LEU A 351 10.45 32.56 -11.00
CA LEU A 351 11.83 32.91 -10.82
C LEU A 351 12.74 31.69 -11.03
N GLU A 352 13.94 31.73 -10.46
CA GLU A 352 14.95 30.70 -10.58
C GLU A 352 14.50 29.35 -9.94
N PRO A 353 15.03 28.22 -10.44
CA PRO A 353 14.85 26.92 -9.79
C PRO A 353 15.38 26.91 -8.35
N VAL A 354 14.77 26.10 -7.50
CA VAL A 354 15.30 25.80 -6.17
C VAL A 354 16.53 24.88 -6.32
N ASP A 355 17.65 25.33 -5.77
CA ASP A 355 18.91 24.62 -5.85
C ASP A 355 18.85 23.21 -5.26
N ASP A 356 19.44 22.23 -5.96
CA ASP A 356 19.43 20.83 -5.56
C ASP A 356 20.25 20.58 -4.28
N GLU A 357 21.39 21.27 -4.14
CA GLU A 357 22.25 21.09 -2.98
C GLU A 357 21.55 21.59 -1.71
N TRP A 358 20.92 22.76 -1.81
CA TRP A 358 20.09 23.31 -0.72
C TRP A 358 18.91 22.41 -0.39
N TYR A 359 18.10 22.02 -1.40
CA TYR A 359 16.95 21.16 -1.18
C TYR A 359 17.31 19.81 -0.53
N ASN A 360 18.48 19.28 -0.88
CA ASN A 360 19.00 18.02 -0.33
C ASN A 360 19.45 18.10 1.14
N GLN A 361 19.62 19.30 1.69
CA GLN A 361 19.97 19.51 3.10
C GLN A 361 18.77 19.66 4.02
N ILE A 362 17.56 19.87 3.47
CA ILE A 362 16.32 19.97 4.26
C ILE A 362 16.00 18.58 4.83
N LYS A 363 15.80 18.51 6.15
CA LYS A 363 15.58 17.26 6.91
C LYS A 363 14.20 17.23 7.53
#